data_5e465db00f59245907b14b6491767f06
#
_entry.id   5e465db00f59245907b14b6491767f06
#
_cell.length_a   1.000
_cell.length_b   1.000
_cell.length_c   1.000
_cell.angle_alpha   90.00
_cell.angle_beta   90.00
_cell.angle_gamma   90.00
#
_symmetry.space_group_name_H-M   'P 1'
#
loop_
_entity.id
_entity.type
_entity.pdbx_description
1 polymer ?
#
loop_
_entity_poly.entity_id
_entity_poly.type
_entity_poly.pdbx_seq_one_letter_code
_entity_poly.pdbx_strand_id
1 'polypeptide(L)'
;MHLNAANSLLKMIEEPQSEVYIFLLTSDENLILPTIKSRTQVFHFPKNEDYLVAKLEESGLLKDQAQLLAAYSQTLEEAQNLQTSKSFFDVTQVCQRFVDLCLAKNDLAFLQVARLSSLADDKEKQDQIFRILEILFSQHIEKESGRTSLDRLFQSRKMWWANVSFQNALEYMIIQPAKRS
;
A
#
# COMPACT_ATOMS: atom_id res chain seq x y z
N MET A 1 -21.66 4.09 6.19
CA MET A 1 -23.06 3.64 5.99
C MET A 1 -23.99 4.54 6.80
N HIS A 2 -25.08 5.06 6.21
CA HIS A 2 -26.04 5.91 6.94
C HIS A 2 -26.79 5.08 8.00
N LEU A 3 -26.92 5.61 9.22
CA LEU A 3 -27.51 4.88 10.37
C LEU A 3 -28.93 4.36 10.08
N ASN A 4 -29.75 5.16 9.38
CA ASN A 4 -31.11 4.79 9.02
C ASN A 4 -31.18 3.62 8.02
N ALA A 5 -30.25 3.58 7.05
CA ALA A 5 -30.15 2.47 6.09
C ALA A 5 -29.66 1.18 6.77
N ALA A 6 -28.77 1.29 7.76
CA ALA A 6 -28.30 0.16 8.53
C ALA A 6 -29.43 -0.45 9.39
N ASN A 7 -30.24 0.38 10.03
CA ASN A 7 -31.38 -0.09 10.83
C ASN A 7 -32.46 -0.78 9.97
N SER A 8 -32.73 -0.26 8.77
CA SER A 8 -33.66 -0.90 7.82
C SER A 8 -33.16 -2.26 7.35
N LEU A 9 -31.84 -2.37 7.10
CA LEU A 9 -31.20 -3.63 6.73
C LEU A 9 -31.24 -4.66 7.86
N LEU A 10 -30.98 -4.23 9.11
CA LEU A 10 -31.08 -5.10 10.29
C LEU A 10 -32.46 -5.71 10.42
N LYS A 11 -33.52 -4.91 10.25
CA LYS A 11 -34.91 -5.40 10.33
C LYS A 11 -35.20 -6.43 9.23
N MET A 12 -34.66 -6.22 8.03
CA MET A 12 -34.81 -7.19 6.91
C MET A 12 -34.07 -8.50 7.16
N ILE A 13 -32.90 -8.45 7.83
CA ILE A 13 -32.10 -9.61 8.19
C ILE A 13 -32.76 -10.42 9.31
N GLU A 14 -33.36 -9.73 10.29
CA GLU A 14 -33.97 -10.36 11.47
C GLU A 14 -35.35 -10.97 11.16
N GLU A 15 -36.15 -10.28 10.36
CA GLU A 15 -37.53 -10.66 10.03
C GLU A 15 -37.77 -10.65 8.52
N PRO A 16 -37.17 -11.58 7.76
CA PRO A 16 -37.38 -11.64 6.33
C PRO A 16 -38.84 -12.04 6.02
N GLN A 17 -39.52 -11.24 5.19
CA GLN A 17 -40.92 -11.50 4.80
C GLN A 17 -41.06 -12.64 3.78
N SER A 18 -39.95 -13.14 3.27
CA SER A 18 -39.87 -14.27 2.32
C SER A 18 -38.50 -14.93 2.40
N GLU A 19 -38.30 -16.07 1.72
CA GLU A 19 -36.95 -16.64 1.54
C GLU A 19 -36.12 -15.69 0.67
N VAL A 20 -35.10 -15.02 1.30
CA VAL A 20 -34.20 -14.07 0.64
C VAL A 20 -32.76 -14.38 1.00
N TYR A 21 -31.85 -14.21 0.03
CA TYR A 21 -30.41 -14.24 0.23
C TYR A 21 -29.89 -12.81 0.11
N ILE A 22 -29.20 -12.34 1.14
CA ILE A 22 -28.63 -10.98 1.18
C ILE A 22 -27.11 -11.09 1.14
N PHE A 23 -26.46 -10.53 0.12
CA PHE A 23 -25.03 -10.46 -0.02
C PHE A 23 -24.56 -9.02 0.21
N LEU A 24 -23.70 -8.82 1.23
CA LEU A 24 -23.06 -7.55 1.52
C LEU A 24 -21.61 -7.63 1.06
N LEU A 25 -21.24 -6.82 0.09
CA LEU A 25 -19.88 -6.74 -0.43
C LEU A 25 -19.20 -5.52 0.11
N THR A 26 -18.01 -5.69 0.67
CA THR A 26 -17.17 -4.58 1.16
C THR A 26 -15.69 -4.92 0.97
N SER A 27 -14.89 -3.89 0.73
CA SER A 27 -13.42 -3.99 0.75
C SER A 27 -12.82 -3.79 2.15
N ASP A 28 -13.62 -3.29 3.11
CA ASP A 28 -13.21 -3.07 4.49
C ASP A 28 -14.34 -3.50 5.44
N GLU A 29 -14.09 -4.58 6.17
CA GLU A 29 -15.06 -5.11 7.12
C GLU A 29 -15.30 -4.21 8.34
N ASN A 30 -14.38 -3.27 8.63
CA ASN A 30 -14.55 -2.33 9.74
C ASN A 30 -15.62 -1.27 9.45
N LEU A 31 -15.97 -1.09 8.18
CA LEU A 31 -17.08 -0.21 7.77
C LEU A 31 -18.47 -0.85 7.97
N ILE A 32 -18.51 -2.14 8.29
CA ILE A 32 -19.75 -2.87 8.57
C ILE A 32 -20.04 -2.84 10.07
N LEU A 33 -21.25 -2.48 10.42
CA LEU A 33 -21.67 -2.41 11.83
C LEU A 33 -21.55 -3.79 12.50
N PRO A 34 -21.06 -3.86 13.76
CA PRO A 34 -20.97 -5.12 14.51
C PRO A 34 -22.30 -5.86 14.60
N THR A 35 -23.41 -5.14 14.66
CA THR A 35 -24.77 -5.70 14.69
C THR A 35 -25.16 -6.42 13.41
N ILE A 36 -24.66 -5.99 12.26
CA ILE A 36 -24.83 -6.70 10.97
C ILE A 36 -23.90 -7.92 10.91
N LYS A 37 -22.63 -7.74 11.29
CA LYS A 37 -21.64 -8.83 11.31
C LYS A 37 -22.09 -10.00 12.19
N SER A 38 -22.71 -9.74 13.34
CA SER A 38 -23.19 -10.80 14.25
C SER A 38 -24.36 -11.62 13.71
N ARG A 39 -25.03 -11.16 12.62
CA ARG A 39 -26.18 -11.79 11.99
C ARG A 39 -25.90 -12.29 10.58
N THR A 40 -24.66 -12.19 10.12
CA THR A 40 -24.24 -12.59 8.79
C THR A 40 -23.07 -13.54 8.88
N GLN A 41 -22.93 -14.39 7.86
CA GLN A 41 -21.75 -15.21 7.68
C GLN A 41 -20.71 -14.40 6.89
N VAL A 42 -19.50 -14.24 7.44
CA VAL A 42 -18.44 -13.48 6.79
C VAL A 42 -17.56 -14.43 5.97
N PHE A 43 -17.39 -14.11 4.70
CA PHE A 43 -16.47 -14.79 3.80
C PHE A 43 -15.40 -13.81 3.38
N HIS A 44 -14.13 -14.16 3.58
CA HIS A 44 -13.00 -13.36 3.12
C HIS A 44 -12.51 -13.89 1.78
N PHE A 45 -12.43 -13.00 0.82
CA PHE A 45 -11.87 -13.27 -0.51
C PHE A 45 -10.55 -12.49 -0.63
N PRO A 46 -9.41 -13.11 -0.29
CA PRO A 46 -8.13 -12.45 -0.41
C PRO A 46 -7.84 -12.11 -1.87
N LYS A 47 -7.09 -11.02 -2.07
CA LYS A 47 -6.60 -10.63 -3.38
C LYS A 47 -5.73 -11.75 -3.97
N ASN A 48 -6.01 -12.15 -5.20
CA ASN A 48 -5.17 -13.10 -5.93
C ASN A 48 -4.10 -12.34 -6.71
N GLU A 49 -2.92 -12.16 -6.09
CA GLU A 49 -1.81 -11.43 -6.71
C GLU A 49 -1.27 -12.13 -7.94
N ASP A 50 -1.18 -13.46 -7.93
CA ASP A 50 -0.69 -14.24 -9.07
C ASP A 50 -1.58 -14.05 -10.30
N TYR A 51 -2.89 -14.01 -10.10
CA TYR A 51 -3.84 -13.70 -11.18
C TYR A 51 -3.63 -12.28 -11.74
N LEU A 52 -3.42 -11.29 -10.86
CA LEU A 52 -3.17 -9.92 -11.28
C LEU A 52 -1.86 -9.81 -12.07
N VAL A 53 -0.78 -10.44 -11.59
CA VAL A 53 0.52 -10.49 -12.28
C VAL A 53 0.34 -11.09 -13.66
N ALA A 54 -0.29 -12.27 -13.78
CA ALA A 54 -0.49 -12.93 -15.06
C ALA A 54 -1.27 -12.04 -16.06
N LYS A 55 -2.33 -11.36 -15.60
CA LYS A 55 -3.11 -10.45 -16.45
C LYS A 55 -2.33 -9.22 -16.89
N LEU A 56 -1.47 -8.69 -16.03
CA LEU A 56 -0.63 -7.54 -16.35
C LEU A 56 0.51 -7.93 -17.31
N GLU A 57 1.09 -9.12 -17.17
CA GLU A 57 2.08 -9.65 -18.13
C GLU A 57 1.43 -9.91 -19.51
N GLU A 58 0.22 -10.48 -19.55
CA GLU A 58 -0.56 -10.64 -20.78
C GLU A 58 -0.80 -9.29 -21.49
N SER A 59 -0.92 -8.19 -20.75
CA SER A 59 -1.08 -6.84 -21.30
C SER A 59 0.22 -6.18 -21.75
N GLY A 60 1.38 -6.88 -21.62
CA GLY A 60 2.67 -6.44 -22.14
C GLY A 60 3.60 -5.79 -21.10
N LEU A 61 3.27 -5.85 -19.80
CA LEU A 61 4.20 -5.39 -18.76
C LEU A 61 5.34 -6.39 -18.52
N LEU A 62 6.48 -5.85 -18.16
CA LEU A 62 7.58 -6.66 -17.65
C LEU A 62 7.20 -7.25 -16.29
N LYS A 63 7.70 -8.43 -15.98
CA LYS A 63 7.38 -9.18 -14.75
C LYS A 63 7.52 -8.34 -13.48
N ASP A 64 8.63 -7.62 -13.32
CA ASP A 64 8.87 -6.79 -12.12
C ASP A 64 7.85 -5.65 -12.00
N GLN A 65 7.45 -5.06 -13.12
CA GLN A 65 6.42 -4.02 -13.16
C GLN A 65 5.03 -4.60 -12.84
N ALA A 66 4.72 -5.78 -13.38
CA ALA A 66 3.48 -6.48 -13.11
C ALA A 66 3.37 -6.87 -11.63
N GLN A 67 4.44 -7.39 -11.03
CA GLN A 67 4.50 -7.72 -9.61
C GLN A 67 4.30 -6.49 -8.72
N LEU A 68 4.98 -5.36 -9.03
CA LEU A 68 4.81 -4.13 -8.28
C LEU A 68 3.36 -3.62 -8.36
N LEU A 69 2.79 -3.55 -9.56
CA LEU A 69 1.42 -3.09 -9.75
C LEU A 69 0.41 -4.03 -9.09
N ALA A 70 0.61 -5.34 -9.18
CA ALA A 70 -0.23 -6.32 -8.50
C ALA A 70 -0.15 -6.17 -6.99
N ALA A 71 1.03 -5.95 -6.40
CA ALA A 71 1.18 -5.70 -4.98
C ALA A 71 0.54 -4.36 -4.53
N TYR A 72 0.67 -3.32 -5.37
CA TYR A 72 0.18 -1.97 -5.09
C TYR A 72 -1.35 -1.86 -5.19
N SER A 73 -1.98 -2.46 -6.21
CA SER A 73 -3.40 -2.30 -6.53
C SER A 73 -4.27 -3.32 -5.80
N GLN A 74 -5.51 -2.96 -5.49
CA GLN A 74 -6.48 -3.89 -4.92
C GLN A 74 -7.26 -4.66 -6.00
N THR A 75 -7.42 -4.05 -7.17
CA THR A 75 -8.21 -4.61 -8.28
C THR A 75 -7.41 -4.59 -9.58
N LEU A 76 -7.84 -5.43 -10.54
CA LEU A 76 -7.26 -5.42 -11.88
C LEU A 76 -7.49 -4.08 -12.61
N GLU A 77 -8.65 -3.47 -12.42
CA GLU A 77 -9.00 -2.18 -13.01
C GLU A 77 -8.06 -1.06 -12.52
N GLU A 78 -7.79 -1.01 -11.20
CA GLU A 78 -6.84 -0.07 -10.62
C GLU A 78 -5.42 -0.28 -11.20
N ALA A 79 -4.97 -1.54 -11.29
CA ALA A 79 -3.68 -1.87 -11.85
C ALA A 79 -3.56 -1.45 -13.33
N GLN A 80 -4.60 -1.67 -14.14
CA GLN A 80 -4.65 -1.28 -15.54
C GLN A 80 -4.65 0.24 -15.72
N ASN A 81 -5.33 0.99 -14.85
CA ASN A 81 -5.30 2.45 -14.87
C ASN A 81 -3.88 2.97 -14.54
N LEU A 82 -3.21 2.39 -13.55
CA LEU A 82 -1.83 2.75 -13.19
C LEU A 82 -0.82 2.33 -14.26
N GLN A 83 -1.06 1.24 -14.99
CA GLN A 83 -0.22 0.78 -16.10
C GLN A 83 0.00 1.87 -17.16
N THR A 84 -0.99 2.71 -17.40
CA THR A 84 -0.91 3.81 -18.37
C THR A 84 -0.32 5.10 -17.78
N SER A 85 -0.10 5.15 -16.47
CA SER A 85 0.37 6.34 -15.76
C SER A 85 1.89 6.47 -15.82
N LYS A 86 2.38 7.33 -16.72
CA LYS A 86 3.81 7.64 -16.78
C LYS A 86 4.36 8.17 -15.46
N SER A 87 3.59 9.03 -14.77
CA SER A 87 4.02 9.62 -13.50
C SER A 87 4.21 8.56 -12.41
N PHE A 88 3.37 7.52 -12.39
CA PHE A 88 3.53 6.40 -11.46
C PHE A 88 4.85 5.66 -11.67
N PHE A 89 5.20 5.35 -12.92
CA PHE A 89 6.45 4.67 -13.23
C PHE A 89 7.69 5.54 -13.00
N ASP A 90 7.61 6.85 -13.27
CA ASP A 90 8.70 7.79 -12.97
C ASP A 90 8.99 7.82 -11.45
N VAL A 91 7.94 7.90 -10.62
CA VAL A 91 8.08 7.82 -9.15
C VAL A 91 8.65 6.47 -8.70
N THR A 92 8.12 5.39 -9.26
CA THR A 92 8.58 4.02 -8.95
C THR A 92 10.06 3.83 -9.24
N GLN A 93 10.55 4.35 -10.36
CA GLN A 93 11.96 4.26 -10.73
C GLN A 93 12.87 4.98 -9.71
N VAL A 94 12.44 6.15 -9.21
CA VAL A 94 13.18 6.89 -8.18
C VAL A 94 13.13 6.13 -6.86
N CYS A 95 11.98 5.55 -6.48
CA CYS A 95 11.83 4.69 -5.31
C CYS A 95 12.76 3.48 -5.38
N GLN A 96 12.80 2.76 -6.52
CA GLN A 96 13.67 1.60 -6.71
C GLN A 96 15.13 1.99 -6.48
N ARG A 97 15.58 3.10 -7.09
CA ARG A 97 16.96 3.57 -6.92
C ARG A 97 17.25 3.97 -5.47
N PHE A 98 16.29 4.56 -4.77
CA PHE A 98 16.43 4.86 -3.34
C PHE A 98 16.59 3.59 -2.51
N VAL A 99 15.77 2.55 -2.76
CA VAL A 99 15.85 1.25 -2.09
C VAL A 99 17.21 0.61 -2.30
N ASP A 100 17.70 0.54 -3.55
CA ASP A 100 18.99 -0.07 -3.89
C ASP A 100 20.14 0.63 -3.14
N LEU A 101 20.12 1.97 -3.07
CA LEU A 101 21.13 2.76 -2.36
C LEU A 101 21.06 2.58 -0.85
N CYS A 102 19.85 2.51 -0.27
CA CYS A 102 19.66 2.24 1.16
C CYS A 102 20.18 0.85 1.54
N LEU A 103 19.86 -0.18 0.74
CA LEU A 103 20.34 -1.55 0.97
C LEU A 103 21.85 -1.66 0.85
N ALA A 104 22.46 -0.89 -0.06
CA ALA A 104 23.91 -0.77 -0.22
C ALA A 104 24.59 0.14 0.81
N LYS A 105 23.83 0.79 1.71
CA LYS A 105 24.32 1.79 2.69
C LYS A 105 25.12 2.92 2.04
N ASN A 106 24.64 3.41 0.91
CA ASN A 106 25.30 4.42 0.08
C ASN A 106 24.66 5.80 0.32
N ASP A 107 25.48 6.79 0.68
CA ASP A 107 25.03 8.15 0.98
C ASP A 107 24.39 8.88 -0.22
N LEU A 108 24.59 8.39 -1.45
CA LEU A 108 23.88 8.89 -2.62
C LEU A 108 22.33 8.73 -2.52
N ALA A 109 21.86 7.94 -1.55
CA ALA A 109 20.43 7.86 -1.21
C ALA A 109 19.85 9.25 -0.85
N PHE A 110 20.62 10.17 -0.24
CA PHE A 110 20.17 11.54 0.04
C PHE A 110 19.76 12.31 -1.21
N LEU A 111 20.42 12.07 -2.36
CA LEU A 111 20.02 12.68 -3.62
C LEU A 111 18.66 12.20 -4.10
N GLN A 112 18.32 10.93 -3.81
CA GLN A 112 17.00 10.40 -4.16
C GLN A 112 15.91 10.96 -3.25
N VAL A 113 16.20 11.24 -1.97
CA VAL A 113 15.25 11.92 -1.06
C VAL A 113 14.85 13.28 -1.63
N ALA A 114 15.80 14.09 -2.09
CA ALA A 114 15.51 15.38 -2.70
C ALA A 114 14.60 15.23 -3.95
N ARG A 115 14.85 14.20 -4.79
CA ARG A 115 14.03 13.91 -5.97
C ARG A 115 12.61 13.43 -5.57
N LEU A 116 12.49 12.51 -4.62
CA LEU A 116 11.20 12.04 -4.12
C LEU A 116 10.40 13.20 -3.51
N SER A 117 11.04 14.08 -2.76
CA SER A 117 10.37 15.26 -2.19
C SER A 117 9.89 16.24 -3.26
N SER A 118 10.61 16.38 -4.38
CA SER A 118 10.17 17.22 -5.49
C SER A 118 9.02 16.63 -6.31
N LEU A 119 8.82 15.30 -6.27
CA LEU A 119 7.75 14.59 -6.96
C LEU A 119 6.46 14.49 -6.11
N ALA A 120 6.54 14.74 -4.81
CA ALA A 120 5.46 14.57 -3.85
C ALA A 120 5.11 15.90 -3.16
N ASP A 121 4.40 16.77 -3.88
CA ASP A 121 3.97 18.09 -3.44
C ASP A 121 2.77 18.08 -2.48
N ASP A 122 2.07 16.95 -2.39
CA ASP A 122 0.93 16.76 -1.50
C ASP A 122 1.04 15.47 -0.68
N LYS A 123 0.17 15.34 0.34
CA LYS A 123 0.17 14.19 1.25
C LYS A 123 -0.22 12.88 0.57
N GLU A 124 -1.03 12.92 -0.48
CA GLU A 124 -1.46 11.72 -1.20
C GLU A 124 -0.29 11.10 -1.97
N LYS A 125 0.47 11.94 -2.69
CA LYS A 125 1.69 11.50 -3.38
C LYS A 125 2.78 11.04 -2.41
N GLN A 126 2.90 11.69 -1.24
CA GLN A 126 3.82 11.25 -0.20
C GLN A 126 3.45 9.87 0.35
N ASP A 127 2.16 9.62 0.61
CA ASP A 127 1.67 8.30 1.03
C ASP A 127 1.87 7.24 -0.06
N GLN A 128 1.63 7.61 -1.32
CA GLN A 128 1.92 6.75 -2.48
C GLN A 128 3.40 6.30 -2.50
N ILE A 129 4.33 7.22 -2.27
CA ILE A 129 5.76 6.89 -2.20
C ILE A 129 6.03 5.92 -1.03
N PHE A 130 5.48 6.16 0.15
CA PHE A 130 5.64 5.24 1.28
C PHE A 130 5.13 3.84 0.96
N ARG A 131 3.99 3.71 0.29
CA ARG A 131 3.44 2.41 -0.14
C ARG A 131 4.34 1.71 -1.16
N ILE A 132 4.87 2.43 -2.15
CA ILE A 132 5.81 1.87 -3.13
C ILE A 132 7.09 1.40 -2.44
N LEU A 133 7.66 2.22 -1.55
CA LEU A 133 8.87 1.85 -0.79
C LEU A 133 8.64 0.61 0.09
N GLU A 134 7.48 0.49 0.73
CA GLU A 134 7.10 -0.67 1.53
C GLU A 134 7.10 -1.95 0.68
N ILE A 135 6.49 -1.93 -0.50
CA ILE A 135 6.48 -3.04 -1.43
C ILE A 135 7.91 -3.41 -1.86
N LEU A 136 8.69 -2.42 -2.26
CA LEU A 136 10.04 -2.65 -2.76
C LEU A 136 10.99 -3.18 -1.66
N PHE A 137 10.93 -2.65 -0.43
CA PHE A 137 11.74 -3.18 0.68
C PHE A 137 11.28 -4.57 1.12
N SER A 138 9.97 -4.88 1.04
CA SER A 138 9.45 -6.21 1.41
C SER A 138 10.00 -7.32 0.52
N GLN A 139 10.35 -7.04 -0.72
CA GLN A 139 11.01 -8.00 -1.64
C GLN A 139 12.41 -8.43 -1.15
N HIS A 140 12.99 -7.69 -0.19
CA HIS A 140 14.32 -7.97 0.38
C HIS A 140 14.26 -8.45 1.84
N ILE A 141 13.09 -8.86 2.33
CA ILE A 141 12.87 -9.27 3.74
C ILE A 141 13.71 -10.47 4.18
N GLU A 142 14.14 -11.30 3.24
CA GLU A 142 15.04 -12.44 3.48
C GLU A 142 16.41 -11.98 4.05
N LYS A 143 16.87 -10.79 3.66
CA LYS A 143 18.14 -10.21 4.09
C LYS A 143 17.96 -9.34 5.33
N GLU A 144 18.93 -9.36 6.24
CA GLU A 144 18.94 -8.50 7.43
C GLU A 144 18.85 -7.01 7.08
N SER A 145 19.55 -6.59 6.03
CA SER A 145 19.48 -5.19 5.54
C SER A 145 18.07 -4.81 5.10
N GLY A 146 17.33 -5.71 4.46
CA GLY A 146 15.96 -5.48 4.05
C GLY A 146 15.01 -5.32 5.24
N ARG A 147 15.09 -6.23 6.23
CA ARG A 147 14.30 -6.13 7.47
C ARG A 147 14.56 -4.84 8.22
N THR A 148 15.84 -4.49 8.41
CA THR A 148 16.22 -3.25 9.07
C THR A 148 15.71 -2.01 8.33
N SER A 149 15.77 -2.01 7.01
CA SER A 149 15.27 -0.89 6.19
C SER A 149 13.75 -0.79 6.26
N LEU A 150 13.04 -1.90 6.29
CA LEU A 150 11.58 -1.93 6.43
C LEU A 150 11.14 -1.39 7.79
N ASP A 151 11.80 -1.79 8.88
CA ASP A 151 11.55 -1.26 10.22
C ASP A 151 11.77 0.27 10.28
N ARG A 152 12.83 0.75 9.64
CA ARG A 152 13.10 2.18 9.52
C ARG A 152 12.04 2.90 8.69
N LEU A 153 11.54 2.28 7.61
CA LEU A 153 10.46 2.83 6.82
C LEU A 153 9.19 3.03 7.65
N PHE A 154 8.83 2.06 8.48
CA PHE A 154 7.69 2.19 9.39
C PHE A 154 7.87 3.31 10.42
N GLN A 155 9.08 3.47 10.98
CA GLN A 155 9.37 4.58 11.87
C GLN A 155 9.32 5.93 11.13
N SER A 156 9.91 6.02 9.93
CA SER A 156 9.86 7.18 9.06
C SER A 156 8.41 7.61 8.77
N ARG A 157 7.55 6.65 8.41
CA ARG A 157 6.12 6.91 8.15
C ARG A 157 5.37 7.39 9.41
N LYS A 158 5.69 6.84 10.60
CA LYS A 158 5.16 7.33 11.88
C LYS A 158 5.59 8.77 12.16
N MET A 159 6.86 9.11 11.91
CA MET A 159 7.38 10.49 12.06
C MET A 159 6.62 11.43 11.13
N TRP A 160 6.43 11.06 9.86
CA TRP A 160 5.67 11.86 8.92
C TRP A 160 4.21 12.05 9.36
N TRP A 161 3.52 11.04 9.86
CA TRP A 161 2.18 11.20 10.44
C TRP A 161 2.17 12.09 11.68
N ALA A 162 3.26 12.15 12.44
CA ALA A 162 3.45 13.07 13.55
C ALA A 162 3.89 14.50 13.10
N ASN A 163 3.66 14.85 11.82
CA ASN A 163 3.97 16.15 11.20
C ASN A 163 5.48 16.47 11.05
N VAL A 164 6.35 15.50 11.08
CA VAL A 164 7.73 15.67 10.58
C VAL A 164 7.66 15.84 9.06
N SER A 165 8.50 16.73 8.49
CA SER A 165 8.53 16.92 7.04
C SER A 165 8.84 15.61 6.31
N PHE A 166 8.25 15.41 5.12
CA PHE A 166 8.44 14.22 4.31
C PHE A 166 9.93 13.96 4.00
N GLN A 167 10.66 15.02 3.66
CA GLN A 167 12.10 14.94 3.42
C GLN A 167 12.85 14.42 4.65
N ASN A 168 12.64 15.01 5.82
CA ASN A 168 13.33 14.61 7.05
C ASN A 168 12.97 13.18 7.47
N ALA A 169 11.72 12.78 7.24
CA ALA A 169 11.25 11.42 7.48
C ALA A 169 11.98 10.40 6.60
N LEU A 170 12.21 10.71 5.31
CA LEU A 170 12.98 9.84 4.42
C LEU A 170 14.49 9.87 4.72
N GLU A 171 15.06 11.02 5.10
CA GLU A 171 16.47 11.13 5.50
C GLU A 171 16.78 10.27 6.72
N TYR A 172 15.84 10.15 7.66
CA TYR A 172 15.97 9.23 8.82
C TYR A 172 16.28 7.78 8.39
N MET A 173 15.80 7.33 7.24
CA MET A 173 16.06 5.98 6.74
C MET A 173 17.54 5.76 6.40
N ILE A 174 18.26 6.81 6.00
CA ILE A 174 19.65 6.75 5.56
C ILE A 174 20.60 6.88 6.74
N ILE A 175 20.24 7.73 7.72
CA ILE A 175 21.09 8.03 8.87
C ILE A 175 21.30 6.77 9.71
N GLN A 176 22.53 6.26 9.77
CA GLN A 176 22.86 5.17 10.65
C GLN A 176 22.94 5.65 12.10
N PRO A 177 22.34 4.93 13.08
CA PRO A 177 22.59 5.28 14.48
C PRO A 177 24.10 5.15 14.74
N ALA A 178 24.68 6.18 15.35
CA ALA A 178 26.06 6.10 15.80
C ALA A 178 26.23 4.83 16.64
N LYS A 179 27.21 3.99 16.30
CA LYS A 179 27.55 2.84 17.15
C LYS A 179 27.84 3.40 18.54
N ARG A 180 26.98 3.07 19.51
CA ARG A 180 27.32 3.31 20.91
C ARG A 180 28.54 2.43 21.20
N SER A 181 29.71 3.09 21.36
CA SER A 181 30.95 2.48 21.84
C SER A 181 30.75 2.02 23.26
#